data_8d9253490c8714cb2d6ec49e9e55af93
#
_entry.id   8d9253490c8714cb2d6ec49e9e55af93
#
_cell.length_a   1.000
_cell.length_b   1.000
_cell.length_c   1.000
_cell.angle_alpha   90.00
_cell.angle_beta   90.00
_cell.angle_gamma   90.00
#
_symmetry.space_group_name_H-M   'P 1'
#
loop_
_entity.id
_entity.type
_entity.pdbx_description
1 polymer ?
#
loop_
_entity_poly.entity_id
_entity_poly.type
_entity_poly.pdbx_seq_one_letter_code
_entity_poly.pdbx_strand_id
1 'polypeptide(L)'
;VIPQFLYISFMESAGQFIIEYIVVNHGIVSASQYYGFFYSFDNEPVPFQNADESLIPVSEQEWKWIGEGDNRGIVRRLDTNWFYFEAFL
;
A
#
# COMPACT_ATOMS: atom_id res chain seq x y z
N VAL A 1 18.34 13.41 -9.96
CA VAL A 1 17.74 12.78 -8.78
C VAL A 1 16.27 13.12 -8.74
N ILE A 2 15.46 12.11 -8.68
CA ILE A 2 14.00 12.29 -8.55
C ILE A 2 13.70 12.54 -7.10
N PRO A 3 13.01 13.64 -6.77
CA PRO A 3 12.64 13.88 -5.39
C PRO A 3 11.75 12.77 -4.83
N GLN A 4 12.08 12.31 -3.64
CA GLN A 4 11.28 11.34 -2.93
C GLN A 4 10.79 11.98 -1.63
N PHE A 5 9.53 11.76 -1.32
CA PHE A 5 8.94 12.28 -0.11
C PHE A 5 8.46 11.12 0.76
N LEU A 6 8.77 11.21 2.05
CA LEU A 6 8.29 10.24 3.02
C LEU A 6 7.11 10.84 3.77
N TYR A 7 6.00 10.10 3.78
CA TYR A 7 4.83 10.46 4.57
C TYR A 7 4.56 9.37 5.59
N ILE A 8 4.05 9.78 6.73
CA ILE A 8 3.52 8.86 7.73
C ILE A 8 2.04 9.18 7.85
N SER A 9 1.20 8.18 7.60
CA SER A 9 -0.24 8.33 7.63
C SER A 9 -0.84 7.33 8.59
N PHE A 10 -1.69 7.82 9.48
CA PHE A 10 -2.45 6.97 10.38
C PHE A 10 -3.90 6.93 9.87
N MET A 11 -4.41 5.72 9.69
CA MET A 11 -5.77 5.52 9.18
C MET A 11 -6.53 4.54 10.04
N GLU A 12 -7.84 4.78 10.13
CA GLU A 12 -8.77 3.87 10.76
C GLU A 12 -9.97 3.70 9.83
N SER A 13 -10.34 2.45 9.55
CA SER A 13 -11.51 2.13 8.75
C SER A 13 -12.09 0.82 9.24
N ALA A 14 -13.40 0.82 9.57
CA ALA A 14 -14.12 -0.38 10.00
C ALA A 14 -13.42 -1.12 11.14
N GLY A 15 -12.83 -0.38 12.08
CA GLY A 15 -12.12 -0.97 13.21
C GLY A 15 -10.68 -1.38 12.94
N GLN A 16 -10.20 -1.22 11.72
CA GLN A 16 -8.81 -1.47 11.38
C GLN A 16 -7.98 -0.22 11.57
N PHE A 17 -6.84 -0.36 12.25
CA PHE A 17 -5.88 0.72 12.44
C PHE A 17 -4.62 0.40 11.67
N ILE A 18 -4.17 1.34 10.87
CA ILE A 18 -3.02 1.19 9.99
C ILE A 18 -2.14 2.42 10.08
N ILE A 19 -0.84 2.20 10.19
CA ILE A 19 0.15 3.26 10.08
C ILE A 19 0.95 3.00 8.81
N GLU A 20 0.84 3.88 7.84
CA GLU A 20 1.57 3.76 6.59
C GLU A 20 2.79 4.68 6.57
N TYR A 21 3.90 4.13 6.12
CA TYR A 21 5.15 4.85 5.88
C TYR A 21 5.34 4.86 4.37
N ILE A 22 5.00 5.98 3.75
CA ILE A 22 4.84 6.08 2.30
C ILE A 22 6.00 6.87 1.70
N VAL A 23 6.67 6.29 0.72
CA VAL A 23 7.63 7.00 -0.12
C VAL A 23 6.95 7.27 -1.45
N VAL A 24 6.93 8.53 -1.86
CA VAL A 24 6.33 8.94 -3.13
C VAL A 24 7.43 9.10 -4.17
N ASN A 25 7.24 8.41 -5.28
CA ASN A 25 8.12 8.52 -6.43
C ASN A 25 7.31 9.14 -7.57
N HIS A 26 7.56 10.41 -7.85
CA HIS A 26 6.81 11.10 -8.89
C HIS A 26 7.26 10.64 -10.27
N GLY A 27 6.29 10.18 -11.05
CA GLY A 27 6.54 9.85 -12.44
C GLY A 27 6.79 11.09 -13.28
N ILE A 28 7.26 10.86 -14.48
CA ILE A 28 7.63 11.94 -15.39
C ILE A 28 6.40 12.60 -16.02
N VAL A 29 5.28 11.90 -16.11
CA VAL A 29 4.09 12.44 -16.77
C VAL A 29 2.95 12.56 -15.78
N SER A 30 2.02 11.70 -15.77
CA SER A 30 0.86 11.79 -14.88
C SER A 30 0.73 10.61 -13.93
N ALA A 31 1.62 9.65 -14.09
CA ALA A 31 1.61 8.46 -13.26
C ALA A 31 2.42 8.69 -11.99
N SER A 32 1.87 8.31 -10.86
CA SER A 32 2.56 8.34 -9.58
C SER A 32 2.77 6.93 -9.08
N GLN A 33 3.92 6.72 -8.49
CA GLN A 33 4.25 5.45 -7.85
C GLN A 33 4.48 5.70 -6.38
N TYR A 34 3.84 4.89 -5.56
CA TYR A 34 3.98 4.92 -4.11
C TYR A 34 4.50 3.57 -3.66
N TYR A 35 5.38 3.57 -2.69
CA TYR A 35 5.84 2.33 -2.08
C TYR A 35 6.25 2.61 -0.65
N GLY A 36 6.38 1.56 0.13
CA GLY A 36 6.77 1.67 1.50
C GLY A 36 6.31 0.47 2.29
N PHE A 37 5.97 0.70 3.53
CA PHE A 37 5.48 -0.37 4.38
C PHE A 37 4.43 0.18 5.32
N PHE A 38 3.63 -0.72 5.87
CA PHE A 38 2.64 -0.32 6.85
C PHE A 38 2.61 -1.30 8.02
N TYR A 39 2.24 -0.77 9.16
CA TYR A 39 1.96 -1.56 10.34
C TYR A 39 0.45 -1.75 10.45
N SER A 40 0.00 -3.00 10.50
CA SER A 40 -1.41 -3.34 10.65
C SER A 40 -1.64 -3.88 12.05
N PHE A 41 -2.49 -3.22 12.81
CA PHE A 41 -2.71 -3.56 14.22
C PHE A 41 -3.35 -4.93 14.40
N ASP A 42 -4.19 -5.35 13.44
CA ASP A 42 -4.83 -6.66 13.48
C ASP A 42 -4.12 -7.70 12.63
N ASN A 43 -2.91 -7.38 12.12
CA ASN A 43 -2.09 -8.29 11.32
C ASN A 43 -2.75 -8.70 10.00
N GLU A 44 -3.68 -7.91 9.49
CA GLU A 44 -4.34 -8.19 8.22
C GLU A 44 -3.78 -7.29 7.13
N PRO A 45 -3.58 -7.82 5.91
CA PRO A 45 -3.17 -6.99 4.79
C PRO A 45 -4.32 -6.09 4.35
N VAL A 46 -3.98 -4.90 3.86
CA VAL A 46 -4.96 -3.97 3.30
C VAL A 46 -4.39 -3.36 2.02
N PRO A 47 -5.25 -2.89 1.11
CA PRO A 47 -4.78 -2.15 -0.07
C PRO A 47 -4.26 -0.77 0.32
N PHE A 48 -3.60 -0.11 -0.62
CA PHE A 48 -3.02 1.21 -0.40
C PHE A 48 -4.08 2.17 0.15
N GLN A 49 -3.72 2.87 1.22
CA GLN A 49 -4.60 3.79 1.95
C GLN A 49 -5.92 3.14 2.39
N ASN A 50 -5.89 1.84 2.63
CA ASN A 50 -7.05 1.09 3.10
C ASN A 50 -8.30 1.33 2.21
N ALA A 51 -8.08 1.39 0.91
CA ALA A 51 -9.14 1.62 -0.05
C ALA A 51 -10.07 0.41 -0.15
N ASP A 52 -11.20 0.58 -0.83
CA ASP A 52 -12.23 -0.46 -0.92
C ASP A 52 -11.91 -1.58 -1.91
N GLU A 53 -10.74 -1.58 -2.52
CA GLU A 53 -10.34 -2.65 -3.42
C GLU A 53 -10.12 -3.96 -2.69
N SER A 54 -10.53 -5.05 -3.32
CA SER A 54 -10.31 -6.38 -2.77
C SER A 54 -8.89 -6.83 -3.02
N LEU A 55 -8.25 -7.42 -2.02
CA LEU A 55 -6.95 -8.04 -2.19
C LEU A 55 -7.12 -9.43 -2.78
N ILE A 56 -6.34 -9.72 -3.81
CA ILE A 56 -6.34 -10.99 -4.52
C ILE A 56 -5.06 -11.73 -4.15
N PRO A 57 -5.14 -12.90 -3.51
CA PRO A 57 -3.93 -13.64 -3.16
C PRO A 57 -3.11 -14.03 -4.39
N VAL A 58 -1.81 -13.77 -4.32
CA VAL A 58 -0.84 -14.23 -5.33
C VAL A 58 -0.06 -15.42 -4.78
N SER A 59 0.26 -15.36 -3.50
CA SER A 59 0.92 -16.44 -2.77
C SER A 59 0.52 -16.36 -1.30
N GLU A 60 1.12 -17.19 -0.44
CA GLU A 60 0.80 -17.15 0.98
C GLU A 60 1.15 -15.82 1.65
N GLN A 61 2.11 -15.09 1.08
CA GLN A 61 2.62 -13.87 1.69
C GLN A 61 2.46 -12.64 0.81
N GLU A 62 1.77 -12.78 -0.32
CA GLU A 62 1.64 -11.66 -1.25
C GLU A 62 0.23 -11.59 -1.83
N TRP A 63 -0.24 -10.36 -1.99
CA TRP A 63 -1.54 -10.03 -2.56
C TRP A 63 -1.37 -8.92 -3.60
N LYS A 64 -2.32 -8.83 -4.50
CA LYS A 64 -2.43 -7.72 -5.44
C LYS A 64 -3.82 -7.12 -5.37
N TRP A 65 -3.95 -5.91 -5.85
CA TRP A 65 -5.26 -5.29 -6.05
C TRP A 65 -5.28 -4.53 -7.35
N ILE A 66 -6.47 -4.38 -7.92
CA ILE A 66 -6.72 -3.67 -9.17
C ILE A 66 -7.83 -2.67 -8.88
N GLY A 67 -7.54 -1.38 -9.10
CA GLY A 67 -8.50 -0.31 -8.95
C GLY A 67 -9.06 0.11 -10.29
N GLU A 68 -9.56 1.33 -10.35
CA GLU A 68 -10.12 1.90 -11.56
C GLU A 68 -9.00 2.32 -12.52
N GLY A 69 -9.27 2.19 -13.83
CA GLY A 69 -8.29 2.56 -14.84
C GLY A 69 -7.03 1.72 -14.73
N ASP A 70 -5.89 2.37 -14.66
CA ASP A 70 -4.61 1.70 -14.54
C ASP A 70 -4.13 1.59 -13.09
N ASN A 71 -4.96 1.95 -12.13
CA ASN A 71 -4.61 1.90 -10.72
C ASN A 71 -4.45 0.44 -10.28
N ARG A 72 -3.34 0.14 -9.63
CA ARG A 72 -3.05 -1.21 -9.16
C ARG A 72 -1.98 -1.19 -8.09
N GLY A 73 -1.85 -2.28 -7.37
CA GLY A 73 -0.82 -2.39 -6.38
C GLY A 73 -0.57 -3.82 -5.91
N ILE A 74 0.44 -3.93 -5.08
CA ILE A 74 0.78 -5.19 -4.40
C ILE A 74 0.95 -4.94 -2.91
N VAL A 75 0.76 -6.00 -2.15
CA VAL A 75 1.01 -6.03 -0.71
C VAL A 75 1.76 -7.32 -0.40
N ARG A 76 2.81 -7.23 0.39
CA ARG A 76 3.60 -8.40 0.77
C ARG A 76 3.87 -8.37 2.27
N ARG A 77 3.66 -9.50 2.94
CA ARG A 77 3.98 -9.60 4.36
C ARG A 77 5.50 -9.62 4.56
N LEU A 78 5.99 -8.73 5.41
CA LEU A 78 7.41 -8.71 5.79
C LEU A 78 7.64 -9.48 7.08
N ASP A 79 6.79 -9.26 8.05
CA ASP A 79 6.87 -9.86 9.38
C ASP A 79 5.49 -9.72 10.03
N THR A 80 5.34 -10.19 11.24
CA THR A 80 4.10 -10.04 12.01
C THR A 80 3.70 -8.57 12.07
N ASN A 81 2.49 -8.24 11.65
CA ASN A 81 1.94 -6.89 11.61
C ASN A 81 2.59 -5.95 10.59
N TRP A 82 3.70 -6.33 9.94
CA TRP A 82 4.40 -5.48 9.00
C TRP A 82 4.25 -5.97 7.58
N PHE A 83 3.92 -5.04 6.68
CA PHE A 83 3.69 -5.32 5.26
C PHE A 83 4.44 -4.30 4.41
N TYR A 84 4.91 -4.75 3.26
CA TYR A 84 5.42 -3.92 2.19
C TYR A 84 4.33 -3.69 1.16
N PHE A 85 4.31 -2.53 0.55
CA PHE A 85 3.35 -2.25 -0.51
C PHE A 85 3.97 -1.46 -1.65
N GLU A 86 3.36 -1.61 -2.84
CA GLU A 86 3.55 -0.74 -3.99
C GLU A 86 2.19 -0.38 -4.54
N ALA A 87 2.05 0.85 -5.02
CA ALA A 87 0.83 1.32 -5.65
C ALA A 87 1.18 2.19 -6.85
N PHE A 88 0.49 1.95 -7.94
CA PHE A 88 0.63 2.68 -9.19
C PHE A 88 -0.70 3.35 -9.49
N LEU A 89 -0.70 4.65 -9.54
CA LEU A 89 -1.91 5.44 -9.73
C LEU A 89 -1.82 6.35 -10.94
#